data_a31bff594ac3ab43ef64c48485cbf13f
#
_entry.id   a31bff594ac3ab43ef64c48485cbf13f
#
_cell.length_a   1.000
_cell.length_b   1.000
_cell.length_c   1.000
_cell.angle_alpha   90.00
_cell.angle_beta   90.00
_cell.angle_gamma   90.00
#
_symmetry.space_group_name_H-M   'P 1'
#
loop_
_entity.id
_entity.type
_entity.pdbx_description
1 polymer ?
#
loop_
_entity_poly.entity_id
_entity_poly.type
_entity_poly.pdbx_seq_one_letter_code
_entity_poly.pdbx_strand_id
1 'polypeptide(L)'
;NWKKNIYKNIYKKVYKNLVFSIYQNNIYVADNIGFVYSIDLSNGKLVWIKNHGIPLKSNIKIYENKIFLMNQDNRIFCLSTKNGSKIWDIRSVPSFIKLQSFLSSAISKQGDLIVINSSGDLLKVNANNGRIFWSLNTLESTLAYAADFFKASEIVIIDDNIIFSAESSIFSYNLNTGYANWKRQVSSVGAPIIDGKNIFILTDNGYFVIIDIDTGKIISSTNILKILKKRKQATKITGFIMGSGKIYSVTSNGYLIVSSPVSGKVEYFKKIGDPITTSPIIYNGKLYILTEDS
;
A
#
# COMPACT_ATOMS: atom_id res chain seq x y z
N ASN A 1 16.20 -23.17 -3.90
CA ASN A 1 16.64 -21.77 -4.07
C ASN A 1 17.02 -21.53 -5.53
N TRP A 2 16.42 -20.54 -6.18
CA TRP A 2 16.75 -20.13 -7.54
C TRP A 2 17.00 -18.62 -7.59
N LYS A 3 17.80 -18.19 -8.60
CA LYS A 3 18.05 -16.78 -8.91
C LYS A 3 17.75 -16.55 -10.38
N LYS A 4 16.98 -15.51 -10.69
CA LYS A 4 16.60 -15.18 -12.06
C LYS A 4 16.94 -13.74 -12.39
N ASN A 5 17.69 -13.55 -13.46
CA ASN A 5 17.84 -12.24 -14.10
C ASN A 5 16.83 -12.14 -15.25
N ILE A 6 15.86 -11.24 -15.13
CA ILE A 6 14.78 -11.05 -16.11
C ILE A 6 15.08 -9.90 -17.08
N TYR A 7 16.11 -9.10 -16.82
CA TYR A 7 16.43 -7.93 -17.65
C TYR A 7 17.55 -8.20 -18.64
N LYS A 8 17.35 -7.76 -19.88
CA LYS A 8 18.40 -7.70 -20.89
C LYS A 8 19.42 -6.58 -20.55
N ASN A 9 20.61 -6.63 -21.20
CA ASN A 9 21.70 -5.69 -20.95
C ASN A 9 21.31 -4.21 -21.11
N ILE A 10 20.41 -3.89 -22.02
CA ILE A 10 19.92 -2.52 -22.27
C ILE A 10 19.28 -1.88 -21.05
N TYR A 11 18.71 -2.68 -20.14
CA TYR A 11 18.05 -2.17 -18.91
C TYR A 11 18.94 -2.24 -17.66
N LYS A 12 20.22 -2.68 -17.77
CA LYS A 12 21.10 -2.83 -16.60
C LYS A 12 21.28 -1.54 -15.80
N LYS A 13 21.37 -0.40 -16.47
CA LYS A 13 21.61 0.92 -15.87
C LYS A 13 20.34 1.65 -15.43
N VAL A 14 19.16 1.14 -15.76
CA VAL A 14 17.88 1.74 -15.38
C VAL A 14 17.54 1.35 -13.96
N TYR A 15 17.23 2.31 -13.10
CA TYR A 15 16.71 2.02 -11.76
C TYR A 15 15.35 1.31 -11.89
N LYS A 16 15.21 0.22 -11.16
CA LYS A 16 14.01 -0.63 -11.20
C LYS A 16 13.33 -0.60 -9.87
N ASN A 17 12.05 -0.28 -9.90
CA ASN A 17 11.15 -0.46 -8.78
C ASN A 17 10.21 -1.62 -9.12
N LEU A 18 10.25 -2.66 -8.31
CA LEU A 18 9.50 -3.89 -8.53
C LEU A 18 8.40 -4.02 -7.50
N VAL A 19 7.22 -4.38 -7.96
CA VAL A 19 6.14 -4.89 -7.12
C VAL A 19 5.83 -6.31 -7.52
N PHE A 20 5.45 -7.13 -6.55
CA PHE A 20 5.15 -8.53 -6.82
C PHE A 20 3.95 -9.02 -6.01
N SER A 21 3.32 -10.05 -6.53
CA SER A 21 2.26 -10.79 -5.86
C SER A 21 2.39 -12.26 -6.20
N ILE A 22 2.03 -13.12 -5.25
CA ILE A 22 2.04 -14.58 -5.44
C ILE A 22 0.59 -15.04 -5.56
N TYR A 23 0.32 -15.83 -6.58
CA TYR A 23 -0.98 -16.46 -6.76
C TYR A 23 -0.79 -17.86 -7.36
N GLN A 24 -1.38 -18.87 -6.71
CA GLN A 24 -1.15 -20.28 -7.02
C GLN A 24 0.37 -20.59 -7.04
N ASN A 25 0.88 -21.16 -8.10
CA ASN A 25 2.31 -21.52 -8.24
C ASN A 25 3.12 -20.46 -9.03
N ASN A 26 2.64 -19.21 -9.13
CA ASN A 26 3.32 -18.17 -9.90
C ASN A 26 3.60 -16.92 -9.05
N ILE A 27 4.75 -16.30 -9.33
CA ILE A 27 5.06 -14.94 -8.91
C ILE A 27 4.77 -14.03 -10.09
N TYR A 28 3.94 -13.02 -9.88
CA TYR A 28 3.68 -11.95 -10.83
C TYR A 28 4.47 -10.73 -10.39
N VAL A 29 5.26 -10.18 -11.30
CA VAL A 29 6.12 -9.02 -11.05
C VAL A 29 5.76 -7.93 -12.04
N ALA A 30 5.60 -6.71 -11.56
CA ALA A 30 5.44 -5.53 -12.39
C ALA A 30 6.54 -4.52 -12.08
N ASP A 31 6.97 -3.76 -13.08
CA ASP A 31 8.06 -2.81 -12.94
C ASP A 31 7.70 -1.39 -13.41
N ASN A 32 8.55 -0.45 -13.04
CA ASN A 32 8.46 0.96 -13.45
C ASN A 32 8.97 1.23 -14.88
N ILE A 33 9.23 0.18 -15.67
CA ILE A 33 9.56 0.28 -17.10
C ILE A 33 8.32 -0.05 -17.96
N GLY A 34 7.32 -0.71 -17.35
CA GLY A 34 6.06 -1.09 -18.00
C GLY A 34 5.94 -2.57 -18.32
N PHE A 35 6.82 -3.41 -17.78
CA PHE A 35 6.73 -4.85 -17.97
C PHE A 35 5.95 -5.52 -16.84
N VAL A 36 5.22 -6.57 -17.20
CA VAL A 36 4.63 -7.54 -16.27
C VAL A 36 5.17 -8.92 -16.63
N TYR A 37 5.56 -9.67 -15.60
CA TYR A 37 6.14 -11.00 -15.70
C TYR A 37 5.31 -12.01 -14.91
N SER A 38 5.21 -13.22 -15.40
CA SER A 38 4.81 -14.39 -14.61
C SER A 38 5.96 -15.36 -14.55
N ILE A 39 6.33 -15.79 -13.36
CA ILE A 39 7.47 -16.65 -13.09
C ILE A 39 6.97 -17.81 -12.23
N ASP A 40 7.31 -19.04 -12.61
CA ASP A 40 7.01 -20.23 -11.83
C ASP A 40 7.75 -20.19 -10.50
N LEU A 41 7.01 -20.29 -9.39
CA LEU A 41 7.52 -20.17 -8.02
C LEU A 41 8.49 -21.29 -7.66
N SER A 42 8.30 -22.49 -8.22
CA SER A 42 9.07 -23.67 -7.87
C SER A 42 10.48 -23.67 -8.46
N ASN A 43 10.64 -23.15 -9.68
CA ASN A 43 11.86 -23.30 -10.44
C ASN A 43 12.41 -22.01 -11.08
N GLY A 44 11.70 -20.88 -10.93
CA GLY A 44 12.09 -19.58 -11.46
C GLY A 44 12.03 -19.46 -12.99
N LYS A 45 11.34 -20.39 -13.69
CA LYS A 45 11.14 -20.29 -15.14
C LYS A 45 10.16 -19.18 -15.47
N LEU A 46 10.50 -18.39 -16.49
CA LEU A 46 9.61 -17.38 -17.04
C LEU A 46 8.45 -18.06 -17.76
N VAL A 47 7.22 -17.83 -17.29
CA VAL A 47 6.00 -18.35 -17.90
C VAL A 47 5.58 -17.44 -19.06
N TRP A 48 5.48 -16.14 -18.78
CA TRP A 48 5.23 -15.12 -19.81
C TRP A 48 5.76 -13.74 -19.37
N ILE A 49 5.92 -12.87 -20.38
CA ILE A 49 6.29 -11.45 -20.20
C ILE A 49 5.43 -10.60 -21.14
N LYS A 50 4.95 -9.46 -20.65
CA LYS A 50 4.22 -8.46 -21.44
C LYS A 50 4.75 -7.06 -21.13
N ASN A 51 4.88 -6.26 -22.19
CA ASN A 51 5.20 -4.84 -22.06
C ASN A 51 3.96 -4.00 -22.35
N HIS A 52 3.61 -3.11 -21.41
CA HIS A 52 2.47 -2.20 -21.52
C HIS A 52 2.89 -0.79 -21.91
N GLY A 53 4.19 -0.54 -22.13
CA GLY A 53 4.76 0.68 -22.68
C GLY A 53 4.80 1.89 -21.75
N ILE A 54 4.12 1.83 -20.60
CA ILE A 54 4.00 2.93 -19.63
C ILE A 54 4.32 2.40 -18.24
N PRO A 55 5.14 3.12 -17.43
CA PRO A 55 5.50 2.72 -16.08
C PRO A 55 4.31 2.32 -15.22
N LEU A 56 4.40 1.16 -14.59
CA LEU A 56 3.41 0.66 -13.64
C LEU A 56 3.69 1.25 -12.26
N LYS A 57 2.64 1.68 -11.56
CA LYS A 57 2.74 2.47 -10.32
C LYS A 57 1.85 1.97 -9.17
N SER A 58 1.19 0.84 -9.33
CA SER A 58 0.37 0.26 -8.26
C SER A 58 0.90 -1.09 -7.81
N ASN A 59 0.43 -1.54 -6.64
CA ASN A 59 0.54 -2.95 -6.25
C ASN A 59 -0.19 -3.83 -7.26
N ILE A 60 0.25 -5.08 -7.35
CA ILE A 60 -0.45 -6.13 -8.07
C ILE A 60 -1.55 -6.67 -7.17
N LYS A 61 -2.80 -6.59 -7.62
CA LYS A 61 -3.91 -7.32 -7.00
C LYS A 61 -4.36 -8.43 -7.94
N ILE A 62 -4.71 -9.59 -7.37
CA ILE A 62 -5.13 -10.76 -8.14
C ILE A 62 -6.44 -11.29 -7.56
N TYR A 63 -7.40 -11.53 -8.45
CA TYR A 63 -8.67 -12.13 -8.12
C TYR A 63 -9.20 -12.94 -9.31
N GLU A 64 -9.67 -14.16 -9.08
CA GLU A 64 -10.25 -15.06 -10.10
C GLU A 64 -9.47 -15.12 -11.42
N ASN A 65 -8.17 -15.41 -11.35
CA ASN A 65 -7.27 -15.50 -12.51
C ASN A 65 -7.11 -14.17 -13.30
N LYS A 66 -7.43 -13.04 -12.68
CA LYS A 66 -7.23 -11.69 -13.23
C LYS A 66 -6.23 -10.92 -12.40
N ILE A 67 -5.35 -10.17 -13.08
CA ILE A 67 -4.36 -9.29 -12.49
C ILE A 67 -4.84 -7.85 -12.69
N PHE A 68 -4.84 -7.07 -11.63
CA PHE A 68 -5.21 -5.65 -11.66
C PHE A 68 -3.98 -4.81 -11.35
N LEU A 69 -3.74 -3.83 -12.21
CA LEU A 69 -2.61 -2.92 -12.17
C LEU A 69 -3.05 -1.52 -12.60
N MET A 70 -2.29 -0.53 -12.17
CA MET A 70 -2.46 0.85 -12.63
C MET A 70 -1.12 1.43 -13.07
N ASN A 71 -1.13 2.19 -14.16
CA ASN A 71 0.06 2.89 -14.63
C ASN A 71 0.10 4.35 -14.15
N GLN A 72 1.21 5.04 -14.44
CA GLN A 72 1.41 6.45 -14.07
C GLN A 72 0.42 7.44 -14.72
N ASP A 73 -0.31 7.03 -15.74
CA ASP A 73 -1.33 7.85 -16.42
C ASP A 73 -2.75 7.56 -15.89
N ASN A 74 -2.84 6.98 -14.68
CA ASN A 74 -4.10 6.59 -14.04
C ASN A 74 -4.97 5.62 -14.86
N ARG A 75 -4.35 4.88 -15.77
CA ARG A 75 -5.03 3.83 -16.52
C ARG A 75 -5.00 2.53 -15.73
N ILE A 76 -6.16 1.94 -15.51
CA ILE A 76 -6.34 0.68 -14.81
C ILE A 76 -6.41 -0.45 -15.83
N PHE A 77 -5.66 -1.51 -15.61
CA PHE A 77 -5.59 -2.69 -16.46
C PHE A 77 -6.10 -3.92 -15.74
N CYS A 78 -6.82 -4.75 -16.45
CA CYS A 78 -7.09 -6.13 -16.07
C CYS A 78 -6.41 -7.05 -17.09
N LEU A 79 -5.54 -7.93 -16.59
CA LEU A 79 -4.80 -8.89 -17.41
C LEU A 79 -5.15 -10.31 -16.98
N SER A 80 -5.05 -11.25 -17.90
CA SER A 80 -5.17 -12.68 -17.60
C SER A 80 -3.90 -13.19 -16.89
N THR A 81 -4.06 -13.92 -15.77
CA THR A 81 -2.93 -14.62 -15.13
C THR A 81 -2.29 -15.66 -16.03
N LYS A 82 -3.06 -16.27 -16.94
CA LYS A 82 -2.60 -17.38 -17.81
C LYS A 82 -1.53 -16.95 -18.79
N ASN A 83 -1.68 -15.79 -19.42
CA ASN A 83 -0.80 -15.37 -20.52
C ASN A 83 -0.51 -13.87 -20.57
N GLY A 84 -0.98 -13.09 -19.58
CA GLY A 84 -0.79 -11.64 -19.51
C GLY A 84 -1.55 -10.85 -20.58
N SER A 85 -2.49 -11.47 -21.33
CA SER A 85 -3.33 -10.74 -22.28
C SER A 85 -4.26 -9.77 -21.55
N LYS A 86 -4.45 -8.59 -22.14
CA LYS A 86 -5.39 -7.60 -21.61
C LYS A 86 -6.82 -8.09 -21.80
N ILE A 87 -7.58 -8.11 -20.68
CA ILE A 87 -9.01 -8.44 -20.67
C ILE A 87 -9.82 -7.16 -20.88
N TRP A 88 -9.54 -6.14 -20.08
CA TRP A 88 -10.10 -4.80 -20.23
C TRP A 88 -9.12 -3.76 -19.68
N ASP A 89 -9.34 -2.52 -20.05
CA ASP A 89 -8.69 -1.37 -19.42
C ASP A 89 -9.60 -0.16 -19.43
N ILE A 90 -9.46 0.68 -18.41
CA ILE A 90 -10.21 1.92 -18.26
C ILE A 90 -9.26 3.08 -17.97
N ARG A 91 -9.63 4.27 -18.42
CA ARG A 91 -8.94 5.51 -18.08
C ARG A 91 -9.76 6.25 -17.03
N SER A 92 -9.11 6.61 -15.95
CA SER A 92 -9.61 7.66 -15.07
C SER A 92 -9.04 9.01 -15.49
N VAL A 93 -9.35 10.07 -14.75
CA VAL A 93 -8.84 11.42 -15.07
C VAL A 93 -7.31 11.38 -15.12
N PRO A 94 -6.68 11.83 -16.22
CA PRO A 94 -5.23 11.88 -16.32
C PRO A 94 -4.66 12.88 -15.32
N SER A 95 -3.55 12.52 -14.67
CA SER A 95 -2.77 13.47 -13.89
C SER A 95 -1.82 14.23 -14.81
N PHE A 96 -1.74 15.55 -14.65
CA PHE A 96 -0.77 16.39 -15.34
C PHE A 96 0.65 16.16 -14.81
N ILE A 97 0.79 15.84 -13.52
CA ILE A 97 2.08 15.54 -12.89
C ILE A 97 2.18 14.04 -12.64
N LYS A 98 3.23 13.45 -13.20
CA LYS A 98 3.53 12.02 -13.08
C LYS A 98 4.26 11.76 -11.78
N LEU A 99 3.51 11.55 -10.71
CA LEU A 99 4.07 11.28 -9.39
C LEU A 99 4.90 9.99 -9.36
N GLN A 100 5.93 10.00 -8.53
CA GLN A 100 6.71 8.81 -8.20
C GLN A 100 6.04 7.91 -7.15
N SER A 101 4.95 8.39 -6.52
CA SER A 101 4.26 7.66 -5.47
C SER A 101 3.46 6.47 -6.03
N PHE A 102 3.36 5.41 -5.22
CA PHE A 102 2.54 4.25 -5.53
C PHE A 102 1.06 4.59 -5.44
N LEU A 103 0.31 4.08 -6.42
CA LEU A 103 -1.14 4.12 -6.47
C LEU A 103 -1.69 2.90 -5.74
N SER A 104 -2.75 3.07 -4.96
CA SER A 104 -3.28 1.99 -4.15
C SER A 104 -4.53 1.38 -4.76
N SER A 105 -4.65 0.06 -4.62
CA SER A 105 -5.85 -0.68 -4.98
C SER A 105 -6.12 -1.81 -3.98
N ALA A 106 -7.39 -2.18 -3.85
CA ALA A 106 -7.83 -3.31 -3.04
C ALA A 106 -8.98 -4.03 -3.75
N ILE A 107 -9.23 -5.28 -3.36
CA ILE A 107 -10.35 -6.07 -3.88
C ILE A 107 -11.27 -6.42 -2.72
N SER A 108 -12.56 -6.16 -2.88
CA SER A 108 -13.59 -6.49 -1.91
C SER A 108 -13.86 -8.00 -1.87
N LYS A 109 -14.54 -8.46 -0.82
CA LYS A 109 -14.99 -9.87 -0.72
C LYS A 109 -15.93 -10.27 -1.87
N GLN A 110 -16.65 -9.31 -2.44
CA GLN A 110 -17.55 -9.50 -3.57
C GLN A 110 -16.82 -9.48 -4.94
N GLY A 111 -15.53 -9.23 -4.95
CA GLY A 111 -14.72 -9.18 -6.15
C GLY A 111 -14.72 -7.82 -6.84
N ASP A 112 -15.18 -6.74 -6.20
CA ASP A 112 -15.08 -5.40 -6.78
C ASP A 112 -13.70 -4.81 -6.51
N LEU A 113 -13.14 -4.15 -7.52
CA LEU A 113 -11.86 -3.45 -7.42
C LEU A 113 -12.09 -2.02 -6.93
N ILE A 114 -11.42 -1.67 -5.84
CA ILE A 114 -11.36 -0.30 -5.31
C ILE A 114 -9.99 0.27 -5.65
N VAL A 115 -9.98 1.46 -6.21
CA VAL A 115 -8.74 2.12 -6.70
C VAL A 115 -8.74 3.57 -6.24
N ILE A 116 -7.59 4.03 -5.77
CA ILE A 116 -7.32 5.46 -5.61
C ILE A 116 -6.19 5.86 -6.54
N ASN A 117 -6.44 6.87 -7.37
CA ASN A 117 -5.48 7.34 -8.38
C ASN A 117 -4.65 8.53 -7.88
N SER A 118 -3.71 9.01 -8.70
CA SER A 118 -2.83 10.14 -8.37
C SER A 118 -3.54 11.50 -8.34
N SER A 119 -4.77 11.59 -8.83
CA SER A 119 -5.60 12.79 -8.76
C SER A 119 -6.53 12.80 -7.54
N GLY A 120 -6.41 11.80 -6.66
CA GLY A 120 -7.28 11.66 -5.50
C GLY A 120 -8.67 11.10 -5.81
N ASP A 121 -8.89 10.56 -7.02
CA ASP A 121 -10.17 9.91 -7.33
C ASP A 121 -10.20 8.49 -6.75
N LEU A 122 -11.22 8.23 -5.95
CA LEU A 122 -11.57 6.91 -5.44
C LEU A 122 -12.66 6.32 -6.33
N LEU A 123 -12.42 5.12 -6.85
CA LEU A 123 -13.31 4.44 -7.77
C LEU A 123 -13.66 3.05 -7.26
N LYS A 124 -14.91 2.64 -7.45
CA LYS A 124 -15.34 1.23 -7.37
C LYS A 124 -15.60 0.71 -8.77
N VAL A 125 -14.95 -0.38 -9.12
CA VAL A 125 -14.92 -0.94 -10.48
C VAL A 125 -15.29 -2.42 -10.44
N ASN A 126 -16.14 -2.85 -11.35
CA ASN A 126 -16.44 -4.26 -11.56
C ASN A 126 -15.18 -4.97 -12.11
N ALA A 127 -14.66 -5.94 -11.35
CA ALA A 127 -13.44 -6.65 -11.73
C ALA A 127 -13.56 -7.49 -13.00
N ASN A 128 -14.80 -7.84 -13.43
CA ASN A 128 -15.00 -8.69 -14.60
C ASN A 128 -14.94 -7.93 -15.91
N ASN A 129 -15.51 -6.71 -15.94
CA ASN A 129 -15.71 -5.97 -17.19
C ASN A 129 -15.18 -4.53 -17.18
N GLY A 130 -14.65 -4.03 -16.05
CA GLY A 130 -14.14 -2.67 -15.94
C GLY A 130 -15.20 -1.58 -15.79
N ARG A 131 -16.50 -1.92 -15.62
CA ARG A 131 -17.56 -0.93 -15.41
C ARG A 131 -17.34 -0.21 -14.08
N ILE A 132 -17.31 1.11 -14.10
CA ILE A 132 -17.28 1.93 -12.90
C ILE A 132 -18.68 1.97 -12.29
N PHE A 133 -18.80 1.56 -11.02
CA PHE A 133 -20.06 1.65 -10.27
C PHE A 133 -20.26 3.06 -9.74
N TRP A 134 -19.22 3.61 -9.12
CA TRP A 134 -19.19 4.99 -8.63
C TRP A 134 -17.74 5.51 -8.63
N SER A 135 -17.62 6.82 -8.67
CA SER A 135 -16.35 7.56 -8.58
C SER A 135 -16.58 8.85 -7.81
N LEU A 136 -15.63 9.20 -6.96
CA LEU A 136 -15.62 10.46 -6.22
C LEU A 136 -14.19 10.97 -6.08
N ASN A 137 -14.03 12.28 -5.93
CA ASN A 137 -12.73 12.87 -5.60
C ASN A 137 -12.62 13.08 -4.09
N THR A 138 -11.49 12.65 -3.50
CA THR A 138 -11.25 12.73 -2.05
C THR A 138 -10.63 14.06 -1.62
N LEU A 139 -10.25 14.91 -2.56
CA LEU A 139 -9.68 16.23 -2.29
C LEU A 139 -10.80 17.24 -2.07
N GLU A 140 -10.71 18.02 -1.00
CA GLU A 140 -11.70 19.06 -0.66
C GLU A 140 -11.47 20.37 -1.43
N SER A 141 -10.28 20.56 -2.00
CA SER A 141 -9.90 21.78 -2.69
C SER A 141 -9.86 21.58 -4.19
N THR A 142 -10.60 22.40 -4.92
CA THR A 142 -10.55 22.52 -6.39
C THR A 142 -9.30 23.27 -6.88
N LEU A 143 -8.45 23.73 -5.98
CA LEU A 143 -7.17 24.33 -6.34
C LEU A 143 -6.25 23.23 -6.85
N ALA A 144 -6.16 23.11 -8.15
CA ALA A 144 -5.47 22.06 -8.92
C ALA A 144 -4.01 21.79 -8.50
N TYR A 145 -3.41 22.69 -7.75
CA TYR A 145 -2.02 22.59 -7.29
C TYR A 145 -1.80 21.59 -6.15
N ALA A 146 -2.83 21.24 -5.40
CA ALA A 146 -2.71 20.25 -4.32
C ALA A 146 -2.78 18.80 -4.84
N ALA A 147 -3.43 18.57 -5.98
CA ALA A 147 -3.57 17.24 -6.58
C ALA A 147 -2.25 16.64 -7.07
N ASP A 148 -1.26 17.49 -7.35
CA ASP A 148 0.00 17.09 -7.97
C ASP A 148 0.90 16.25 -7.04
N PHE A 149 0.62 16.23 -5.73
CA PHE A 149 1.41 15.51 -4.73
C PHE A 149 0.58 14.50 -3.94
N PHE A 150 -0.60 14.16 -4.42
CA PHE A 150 -1.50 13.23 -3.72
C PHE A 150 -0.83 11.88 -3.48
N LYS A 151 -0.69 11.52 -2.22
CA LYS A 151 -0.11 10.27 -1.77
C LYS A 151 -1.08 9.58 -0.82
N ALA A 152 -1.53 8.39 -1.18
CA ALA A 152 -2.35 7.55 -0.33
C ALA A 152 -1.56 6.37 0.24
N SER A 153 -1.97 5.89 1.41
CA SER A 153 -1.56 4.58 1.94
C SER A 153 -2.22 3.46 1.14
N GLU A 154 -1.88 2.22 1.46
CA GLU A 154 -2.68 1.09 0.96
C GLU A 154 -4.11 1.18 1.48
N ILE A 155 -5.06 0.85 0.58
CA ILE A 155 -6.48 0.73 0.92
C ILE A 155 -6.70 -0.55 1.69
N VAL A 156 -7.44 -0.45 2.80
CA VAL A 156 -7.94 -1.58 3.57
C VAL A 156 -9.46 -1.62 3.43
N ILE A 157 -10.00 -2.77 3.06
CA ILE A 157 -11.45 -3.01 2.98
C ILE A 157 -11.82 -3.98 4.08
N ILE A 158 -12.75 -3.57 4.92
CA ILE A 158 -13.34 -4.41 5.95
C ILE A 158 -14.84 -4.19 5.99
N ASP A 159 -15.59 -5.28 5.83
CA ASP A 159 -17.03 -5.27 5.67
C ASP A 159 -17.44 -4.23 4.60
N ASP A 160 -18.25 -3.24 4.93
CA ASP A 160 -18.66 -2.17 4.02
C ASP A 160 -17.81 -0.89 4.12
N ASN A 161 -16.62 -0.97 4.76
CA ASN A 161 -15.77 0.20 4.94
C ASN A 161 -14.52 0.12 4.05
N ILE A 162 -14.23 1.22 3.37
CA ILE A 162 -12.97 1.49 2.67
C ILE A 162 -12.17 2.47 3.53
N ILE A 163 -11.01 2.04 4.02
CA ILE A 163 -10.18 2.84 4.93
C ILE A 163 -8.80 3.03 4.32
N PHE A 164 -8.32 4.27 4.29
CA PHE A 164 -6.97 4.63 3.86
C PHE A 164 -6.57 5.99 4.41
N SER A 165 -5.27 6.22 4.48
CA SER A 165 -4.73 7.56 4.76
C SER A 165 -4.30 8.22 3.46
N ALA A 166 -4.57 9.52 3.32
CA ALA A 166 -4.02 10.31 2.24
C ALA A 166 -3.65 11.69 2.78
N GLU A 167 -2.49 12.19 2.34
CA GLU A 167 -1.93 13.46 2.81
C GLU A 167 -1.87 13.54 4.34
N SER A 168 -2.61 14.44 4.96
CA SER A 168 -2.64 14.64 6.41
C SER A 168 -3.85 13.98 7.11
N SER A 169 -4.65 13.19 6.39
CA SER A 169 -5.92 12.66 6.89
C SER A 169 -6.05 11.16 6.70
N ILE A 170 -6.88 10.54 7.54
CA ILE A 170 -7.43 9.20 7.35
C ILE A 170 -8.91 9.31 7.02
N PHE A 171 -9.37 8.46 6.12
CA PHE A 171 -10.71 8.45 5.58
C PHE A 171 -11.37 7.10 5.78
N SER A 172 -12.68 7.12 6.00
CA SER A 172 -13.56 5.97 5.83
C SER A 172 -14.68 6.30 4.88
N TYR A 173 -14.86 5.47 3.86
CA TYR A 173 -15.94 5.56 2.88
C TYR A 173 -16.77 4.28 2.90
N ASN A 174 -18.05 4.39 2.60
CA ASN A 174 -18.90 3.23 2.44
C ASN A 174 -18.65 2.57 1.07
N LEU A 175 -18.34 1.27 1.09
CA LEU A 175 -18.02 0.47 -0.10
C LEU A 175 -19.14 0.43 -1.13
N ASN A 176 -20.41 0.44 -0.68
CA ASN A 176 -21.55 0.26 -1.57
C ASN A 176 -21.98 1.57 -2.21
N THR A 177 -21.97 2.65 -1.44
CA THR A 177 -22.50 3.95 -1.87
C THR A 177 -21.43 4.95 -2.31
N GLY A 178 -20.18 4.77 -1.87
CA GLY A 178 -19.11 5.74 -2.06
C GLY A 178 -19.19 6.96 -1.13
N TYR A 179 -20.21 7.07 -0.28
CA TYR A 179 -20.29 8.21 0.65
C TYR A 179 -19.25 8.11 1.76
N ALA A 180 -18.72 9.27 2.18
CA ALA A 180 -17.82 9.34 3.32
C ALA A 180 -18.58 9.01 4.62
N ASN A 181 -18.06 8.05 5.38
CA ASN A 181 -18.53 7.78 6.73
C ASN A 181 -17.97 8.82 7.69
N TRP A 182 -16.66 9.03 7.63
CA TRP A 182 -15.95 10.03 8.42
C TRP A 182 -14.55 10.33 7.84
N LYS A 183 -13.98 11.46 8.28
CA LYS A 183 -12.60 11.88 8.04
C LYS A 183 -11.97 12.36 9.34
N ARG A 184 -10.67 12.09 9.56
CA ARG A 184 -9.87 12.63 10.67
C ARG A 184 -8.54 13.15 10.20
N GLN A 185 -8.13 14.27 10.74
CA GLN A 185 -6.88 14.95 10.39
C GLN A 185 -5.69 14.29 11.12
N VAL A 186 -5.38 13.09 10.71
CA VAL A 186 -4.22 12.30 11.14
C VAL A 186 -3.90 11.31 10.04
N SER A 187 -2.63 11.10 9.72
CA SER A 187 -2.21 10.19 8.65
C SER A 187 -1.31 9.08 9.15
N SER A 188 -1.33 7.96 8.46
CA SER A 188 -0.51 6.78 8.74
C SER A 188 0.69 6.70 7.81
N VAL A 189 1.83 6.24 8.30
CA VAL A 189 3.03 5.96 7.49
C VAL A 189 2.87 4.76 6.56
N GLY A 190 1.91 3.88 6.87
CA GLY A 190 1.60 2.68 6.08
C GLY A 190 0.12 2.38 6.06
N ALA A 191 -0.24 1.17 5.64
CA ALA A 191 -1.62 0.70 5.69
C ALA A 191 -2.16 0.77 7.13
N PRO A 192 -3.37 1.28 7.35
CA PRO A 192 -4.04 1.13 8.63
C PRO A 192 -4.21 -0.35 8.98
N ILE A 193 -3.98 -0.71 10.24
CA ILE A 193 -4.24 -2.06 10.74
C ILE A 193 -5.58 -2.06 11.44
N ILE A 194 -6.42 -3.05 11.17
CA ILE A 194 -7.75 -3.16 11.75
C ILE A 194 -7.84 -4.45 12.55
N ASP A 195 -8.28 -4.33 13.80
CA ASP A 195 -8.57 -5.45 14.68
C ASP A 195 -9.84 -5.14 15.48
N GLY A 196 -10.88 -5.94 15.25
CA GLY A 196 -12.22 -5.71 15.79
C GLY A 196 -12.76 -4.33 15.37
N LYS A 197 -13.11 -3.51 16.36
CA LYS A 197 -13.61 -2.14 16.13
C LYS A 197 -12.52 -1.06 16.14
N ASN A 198 -11.27 -1.46 16.23
CA ASN A 198 -10.15 -0.52 16.32
C ASN A 198 -9.38 -0.44 15.01
N ILE A 199 -9.09 0.78 14.60
CA ILE A 199 -8.12 1.09 13.56
C ILE A 199 -6.86 1.58 14.25
N PHE A 200 -5.74 0.94 13.97
CA PHE A 200 -4.42 1.32 14.45
C PHE A 200 -3.65 2.01 13.34
N ILE A 201 -3.19 3.20 13.60
CA ILE A 201 -2.29 3.94 12.71
C ILE A 201 -1.07 4.43 13.47
N LEU A 202 -0.01 4.66 12.73
CA LEU A 202 1.23 5.21 13.24
C LEU A 202 1.70 6.34 12.33
N THR A 203 1.85 7.52 12.90
CA THR A 203 2.32 8.70 12.16
C THR A 203 3.84 8.68 12.03
N ASP A 204 4.39 9.38 11.04
CA ASP A 204 5.84 9.47 10.82
C ASP A 204 6.60 10.08 12.02
N ASN A 205 5.95 10.99 12.76
CA ASN A 205 6.49 11.61 13.97
C ASN A 205 6.24 10.79 15.25
N GLY A 206 5.76 9.54 15.10
CA GLY A 206 5.70 8.52 16.15
C GLY A 206 4.48 8.53 17.03
N TYR A 207 3.38 9.15 16.62
CA TYR A 207 2.11 8.98 17.34
C TYR A 207 1.45 7.68 16.91
N PHE A 208 1.29 6.76 17.86
CA PHE A 208 0.42 5.60 17.74
C PHE A 208 -0.98 6.03 18.12
N VAL A 209 -1.91 5.92 17.19
CA VAL A 209 -3.29 6.39 17.32
C VAL A 209 -4.25 5.24 17.14
N ILE A 210 -5.21 5.14 18.04
CA ILE A 210 -6.32 4.17 17.98
C ILE A 210 -7.59 4.94 17.65
N ILE A 211 -8.30 4.47 16.63
CA ILE A 211 -9.51 5.12 16.11
C ILE A 211 -10.64 4.09 16.11
N ASP A 212 -11.82 4.49 16.56
CA ASP A 212 -13.04 3.69 16.44
C ASP A 212 -13.49 3.63 14.97
N ILE A 213 -13.70 2.43 14.44
CA ILE A 213 -13.98 2.21 13.03
C ILE A 213 -15.31 2.79 12.57
N ASP A 214 -16.32 2.74 13.45
CA ASP A 214 -17.70 3.15 13.10
C ASP A 214 -17.83 4.67 13.08
N THR A 215 -17.22 5.35 14.06
CA THR A 215 -17.39 6.80 14.28
C THR A 215 -16.18 7.63 13.85
N GLY A 216 -15.04 7.00 13.64
CA GLY A 216 -13.77 7.69 13.43
C GLY A 216 -13.26 8.43 14.67
N LYS A 217 -13.84 8.23 15.87
CA LYS A 217 -13.39 8.88 17.11
C LYS A 217 -12.00 8.38 17.48
N ILE A 218 -11.09 9.31 17.76
CA ILE A 218 -9.78 8.97 18.31
C ILE A 218 -9.98 8.53 19.76
N ILE A 219 -9.68 7.25 20.03
CA ILE A 219 -9.77 6.64 21.37
C ILE A 219 -8.54 7.00 22.19
N SER A 220 -7.36 6.87 21.58
CA SER A 220 -6.10 7.21 22.23
C SER A 220 -5.03 7.66 21.24
N SER A 221 -4.05 8.41 21.73
CA SER A 221 -2.89 8.84 20.96
C SER A 221 -1.67 8.89 21.86
N THR A 222 -0.64 8.09 21.54
CA THR A 222 0.57 7.95 22.36
C THR A 222 1.81 8.11 21.50
N ASN A 223 2.71 9.02 21.86
CA ASN A 223 3.97 9.17 21.12
C ASN A 223 4.99 8.14 21.58
N ILE A 224 5.20 7.10 20.77
CA ILE A 224 6.12 5.98 21.06
C ILE A 224 7.60 6.36 20.87
N LEU A 225 7.91 7.40 20.08
CA LEU A 225 9.29 7.86 19.91
C LEU A 225 9.85 8.57 21.14
N LYS A 226 9.01 8.97 22.11
CA LYS A 226 9.48 9.58 23.37
C LYS A 226 10.45 8.68 24.12
N ILE A 227 10.37 7.35 23.96
CA ILE A 227 11.26 6.40 24.60
C ILE A 227 12.72 6.59 24.18
N LEU A 228 12.97 7.10 22.97
CA LEU A 228 14.32 7.33 22.43
C LEU A 228 15.00 8.58 23.01
N LYS A 229 14.34 9.39 23.83
CA LYS A 229 14.85 10.62 24.49
C LYS A 229 15.53 11.54 23.46
N LYS A 230 16.82 11.89 23.68
CA LYS A 230 17.60 12.77 22.79
C LYS A 230 17.80 12.20 21.37
N ARG A 231 17.72 10.88 21.19
CA ARG A 231 17.85 10.20 19.88
C ARG A 231 16.59 10.33 19.03
N LYS A 232 15.51 10.96 19.56
CA LYS A 232 14.27 11.24 18.86
C LYS A 232 14.44 12.25 17.72
N GLN A 233 15.40 13.18 17.82
CA GLN A 233 15.66 14.17 16.77
C GLN A 233 16.02 13.46 15.45
N ALA A 234 15.35 13.84 14.36
CA ALA A 234 15.47 13.25 13.03
C ALA A 234 15.03 11.77 12.88
N THR A 235 14.50 11.13 13.94
CA THR A 235 13.95 9.76 13.84
C THR A 235 12.52 9.80 13.35
N LYS A 236 12.24 9.08 12.27
CA LYS A 236 10.90 8.88 11.72
C LYS A 236 10.51 7.41 11.78
N ILE A 237 9.23 7.15 11.92
CA ILE A 237 8.67 5.81 11.70
C ILE A 237 8.67 5.55 10.19
N THR A 238 9.12 4.37 9.78
CA THR A 238 9.16 3.95 8.39
C THR A 238 8.20 2.81 8.08
N GLY A 239 7.72 2.13 9.12
CA GLY A 239 6.71 1.10 8.96
C GLY A 239 6.32 0.45 10.29
N PHE A 240 5.21 -0.28 10.25
CA PHE A 240 4.73 -1.04 11.42
C PHE A 240 3.88 -2.22 10.99
N ILE A 241 3.77 -3.20 11.86
CA ILE A 241 2.94 -4.40 11.69
C ILE A 241 2.43 -4.88 13.05
N MET A 242 1.28 -5.56 13.05
CA MET A 242 0.73 -6.19 14.23
C MET A 242 0.89 -7.72 14.17
N GLY A 243 1.28 -8.32 15.27
CA GLY A 243 1.35 -9.76 15.42
C GLY A 243 1.45 -10.17 16.89
N SER A 244 0.89 -11.33 17.25
CA SER A 244 0.90 -11.85 18.62
C SER A 244 0.47 -10.83 19.67
N GLY A 245 -0.55 -10.02 19.37
CA GLY A 245 -1.07 -8.98 20.27
C GLY A 245 -0.11 -7.83 20.55
N LYS A 246 0.86 -7.55 19.66
CA LYS A 246 1.83 -6.46 19.77
C LYS A 246 1.92 -5.68 18.48
N ILE A 247 2.28 -4.40 18.58
CA ILE A 247 2.64 -3.56 17.44
C ILE A 247 4.18 -3.48 17.36
N TYR A 248 4.72 -3.89 16.23
CA TYR A 248 6.14 -3.81 15.90
C TYR A 248 6.36 -2.66 14.94
N SER A 249 7.08 -1.64 15.38
CA SER A 249 7.35 -0.44 14.61
C SER A 249 8.84 -0.31 14.34
N VAL A 250 9.21 0.11 13.15
CA VAL A 250 10.60 0.32 12.75
C VAL A 250 10.85 1.78 12.38
N THR A 251 12.09 2.21 12.52
CA THR A 251 12.46 3.62 12.37
C THR A 251 13.57 3.82 11.35
N SER A 252 13.61 5.03 10.78
CA SER A 252 14.61 5.47 9.78
C SER A 252 16.07 5.37 10.25
N ASN A 253 16.33 5.24 11.53
CA ASN A 253 17.65 5.08 12.10
C ASN A 253 17.87 3.73 12.80
N GLY A 254 17.13 2.69 12.37
CA GLY A 254 17.39 1.29 12.72
C GLY A 254 16.90 0.85 14.10
N TYR A 255 15.89 1.51 14.69
CA TYR A 255 15.25 1.02 15.91
C TYR A 255 14.04 0.17 15.62
N LEU A 256 13.89 -0.92 16.38
CA LEU A 256 12.66 -1.65 16.57
C LEU A 256 12.01 -1.17 17.88
N ILE A 257 10.73 -0.82 17.84
CA ILE A 257 9.92 -0.44 19.01
C ILE A 257 8.72 -1.37 19.05
N VAL A 258 8.48 -1.99 20.19
CA VAL A 258 7.34 -2.88 20.43
C VAL A 258 6.38 -2.21 21.42
N SER A 259 5.12 -2.09 21.04
CA SER A 259 4.09 -1.39 21.82
C SER A 259 2.86 -2.25 22.03
N SER A 260 2.15 -2.02 23.11
CA SER A 260 0.84 -2.60 23.37
C SER A 260 -0.22 -1.97 22.44
N PRO A 261 -1.03 -2.74 21.72
CA PRO A 261 -2.12 -2.21 20.91
C PRO A 261 -3.26 -1.62 21.75
N VAL A 262 -3.38 -2.03 23.03
CA VAL A 262 -4.45 -1.54 23.93
C VAL A 262 -4.16 -0.14 24.47
N SER A 263 -2.90 0.10 24.85
CA SER A 263 -2.52 1.35 25.54
C SER A 263 -1.57 2.24 24.76
N GLY A 264 -0.99 1.74 23.67
CA GLY A 264 0.11 2.39 22.94
C GLY A 264 1.41 2.45 23.73
N LYS A 265 1.47 1.88 24.95
CA LYS A 265 2.66 1.92 25.81
C LYS A 265 3.78 1.09 25.17
N VAL A 266 4.98 1.67 25.11
CA VAL A 266 6.18 0.96 24.66
C VAL A 266 6.60 -0.06 25.72
N GLU A 267 6.72 -1.31 25.32
CA GLU A 267 7.13 -2.42 26.18
C GLU A 267 8.59 -2.80 25.96
N TYR A 268 9.07 -2.63 24.73
CA TYR A 268 10.46 -2.95 24.38
C TYR A 268 10.94 -2.05 23.25
N PHE A 269 12.23 -1.73 23.24
CA PHE A 269 12.89 -1.11 22.10
C PHE A 269 14.36 -1.51 22.03
N LYS A 270 14.88 -1.61 20.81
CA LYS A 270 16.28 -1.95 20.57
C LYS A 270 16.75 -1.36 19.24
N LYS A 271 17.99 -0.91 19.17
CA LYS A 271 18.66 -0.66 17.92
C LYS A 271 19.09 -1.99 17.32
N ILE A 272 18.60 -2.32 16.10
CA ILE A 272 18.82 -3.63 15.46
C ILE A 272 19.80 -3.58 14.29
N GLY A 273 20.14 -2.39 13.81
CA GLY A 273 21.10 -2.24 12.69
C GLY A 273 21.07 -0.86 12.06
N ASP A 274 21.31 -0.85 10.77
CA ASP A 274 21.34 0.30 9.90
C ASP A 274 19.93 0.85 9.60
N PRO A 275 19.80 1.98 8.90
CA PRO A 275 18.53 2.56 8.52
C PRO A 275 17.57 1.53 7.92
N ILE A 276 16.27 1.66 8.25
CA ILE A 276 15.21 0.81 7.74
C ILE A 276 14.26 1.68 6.94
N THR A 277 14.04 1.32 5.68
CA THR A 277 13.21 2.10 4.75
C THR A 277 11.90 1.42 4.39
N THR A 278 11.72 0.16 4.79
CA THR A 278 10.54 -0.66 4.48
C THR A 278 9.81 -1.08 5.73
N SER A 279 8.50 -1.35 5.59
CA SER A 279 7.71 -1.94 6.68
C SER A 279 8.19 -3.36 7.01
N PRO A 280 8.15 -3.77 8.28
CA PRO A 280 8.48 -5.13 8.68
C PRO A 280 7.40 -6.11 8.21
N ILE A 281 7.76 -7.40 8.11
CA ILE A 281 6.87 -8.49 7.72
C ILE A 281 6.88 -9.57 8.81
N ILE A 282 5.72 -10.14 9.12
CA ILE A 282 5.60 -11.30 10.00
C ILE A 282 5.21 -12.52 9.17
N TYR A 283 5.98 -13.59 9.31
CA TYR A 283 5.69 -14.88 8.68
C TYR A 283 6.15 -16.03 9.57
N ASN A 284 5.31 -17.03 9.78
CA ASN A 284 5.58 -18.23 10.60
C ASN A 284 6.19 -17.88 11.98
N GLY A 285 5.60 -16.93 12.70
CA GLY A 285 6.03 -16.52 14.03
C GLY A 285 7.37 -15.77 14.07
N LYS A 286 7.92 -15.38 12.93
CA LYS A 286 9.16 -14.61 12.80
C LYS A 286 8.90 -13.22 12.25
N LEU A 287 9.60 -12.23 12.78
CA LEU A 287 9.62 -10.86 12.29
C LEU A 287 10.81 -10.68 11.34
N TYR A 288 10.55 -10.25 10.12
CA TYR A 288 11.56 -9.95 9.10
C TYR A 288 11.66 -8.44 8.92
N ILE A 289 12.87 -7.92 8.96
CA ILE A 289 13.19 -6.51 8.81
C ILE A 289 14.34 -6.42 7.80
N LEU A 290 14.18 -5.52 6.81
CA LEU A 290 15.22 -5.26 5.82
C LEU A 290 15.91 -3.93 6.16
N THR A 291 17.21 -3.96 6.32
CA THR A 291 18.06 -2.78 6.51
C THR A 291 18.71 -2.35 5.19
N GLU A 292 19.25 -1.13 5.13
CA GLU A 292 19.87 -0.62 3.90
C GLU A 292 21.08 -1.43 3.45
N ASP A 293 21.81 -2.06 4.38
CA ASP A 293 23.02 -2.85 4.11
C ASP A 293 22.74 -4.37 4.03
N SER A 294 21.49 -4.79 3.84
CA SER A 294 21.07 -6.21 3.79
C SER A 294 21.18 -6.82 2.39
#